data_f9c4ce29b4b8e04b3ef488e5aecdb18a
#
_entry.id   f9c4ce29b4b8e04b3ef488e5aecdb18a
#
_cell.length_a   1.000
_cell.length_b   1.000
_cell.length_c   1.000
_cell.angle_alpha   90.00
_cell.angle_beta   90.00
_cell.angle_gamma   90.00
#
_symmetry.space_group_name_H-M   'P 1'
#
loop_
_entity.id
_entity.type
_entity.pdbx_description
1 polymer ?
#
loop_
_entity_poly.entity_id
_entity_poly.type
_entity_poly.pdbx_seq_one_letter_code
_entity_poly.pdbx_strand_id
1 'polypeptide(L)'
;LQGAYIIDIEPKEDSRGFFARTFCDREFAARGLEITNVQCSIAFNHKKGTLRGMHYQVAPATEAKLVRCTQGAIYDCIVDMRPDSPTYLSHIGVELTADNHRALYVPEMFAHGYQTLDDNTEVVYQMNKSYAPGYERGLRYNDPILGIQWQLPVSEISRKDLEWALLETVLIK
;
A
#
# COMPACT_ATOMS: atom_id res chain seq x y z
N LEU A 1 -10.13 1.83 8.48
CA LEU A 1 -10.84 1.03 7.47
C LEU A 1 -10.87 -0.43 7.88
N GLN A 2 -12.03 -1.08 7.74
CA GLN A 2 -12.22 -2.44 8.20
C GLN A 2 -11.29 -3.44 7.48
N GLY A 3 -10.52 -4.21 8.26
CA GLY A 3 -9.59 -5.21 7.75
C GLY A 3 -8.19 -4.68 7.43
N ALA A 4 -7.97 -3.37 7.38
CA ALA A 4 -6.65 -2.78 7.26
C ALA A 4 -6.00 -2.62 8.64
N TYR A 5 -4.69 -2.87 8.74
CA TYR A 5 -3.96 -2.81 10.01
C TYR A 5 -2.60 -2.15 9.84
N ILE A 6 -2.27 -1.30 10.80
CA ILE A 6 -0.88 -0.89 11.03
C ILE A 6 -0.24 -1.97 11.91
N ILE A 7 0.94 -2.42 11.52
CA ILE A 7 1.67 -3.47 12.22
C ILE A 7 2.98 -2.88 12.74
N ASP A 8 3.05 -2.74 14.06
CA ASP A 8 4.28 -2.38 14.75
C ASP A 8 5.09 -3.63 15.04
N ILE A 9 6.42 -3.50 15.05
CA ILE A 9 7.31 -4.57 15.47
C ILE A 9 7.45 -4.59 17.01
N GLU A 10 7.80 -5.75 17.57
CA GLU A 10 8.18 -5.91 18.97
C GLU A 10 9.70 -6.12 19.06
N PRO A 11 10.51 -5.05 19.17
CA PRO A 11 11.95 -5.15 19.19
C PRO A 11 12.47 -5.79 20.48
N LYS A 12 13.43 -6.70 20.33
CA LYS A 12 14.22 -7.26 21.44
C LYS A 12 15.62 -6.67 21.36
N GLU A 13 15.92 -5.74 22.25
CA GLU A 13 17.14 -4.96 22.23
C GLU A 13 18.28 -5.64 23.02
N ASP A 14 19.51 -5.48 22.52
CA ASP A 14 20.75 -5.80 23.21
C ASP A 14 21.86 -4.82 22.81
N SER A 15 23.10 -5.06 23.25
CA SER A 15 24.24 -4.17 22.94
C SER A 15 24.59 -4.05 21.45
N ARG A 16 24.05 -4.89 20.58
CA ARG A 16 24.27 -4.89 19.11
C ARG A 16 23.18 -4.14 18.35
N GLY A 17 22.07 -3.77 19.02
CA GLY A 17 20.86 -3.21 18.43
C GLY A 17 19.62 -4.04 18.81
N PHE A 18 18.74 -4.30 17.87
CA PHE A 18 17.55 -5.10 18.16
C PHE A 18 17.33 -6.22 17.13
N PHE A 19 16.59 -7.22 17.56
CA PHE A 19 15.98 -8.23 16.71
C PHE A 19 14.45 -8.12 16.83
N ALA A 20 13.75 -8.12 15.70
CA ALA A 20 12.30 -8.13 15.68
C ALA A 20 11.77 -9.05 14.58
N ARG A 21 10.64 -9.70 14.84
CA ARG A 21 9.90 -10.43 13.83
C ARG A 21 9.03 -9.46 13.04
N THR A 22 9.11 -9.50 11.71
CA THR A 22 8.35 -8.63 10.81
C THR A 22 7.14 -9.31 10.21
N PHE A 23 7.11 -10.65 10.22
CA PHE A 23 6.00 -11.47 9.75
C PHE A 23 5.98 -12.82 10.47
N CYS A 24 4.79 -13.31 10.79
CA CYS A 24 4.56 -14.66 11.29
C CYS A 24 3.17 -15.12 10.86
N ASP A 25 3.13 -16.19 10.08
CA ASP A 25 1.90 -16.78 9.56
C ASP A 25 0.86 -17.08 10.67
N ARG A 26 1.31 -17.68 11.79
CA ARG A 26 0.43 -17.99 12.93
C ARG A 26 -0.15 -16.76 13.60
N GLU A 27 0.66 -15.70 13.79
CA GLU A 27 0.23 -14.46 14.43
C GLU A 27 -0.75 -13.69 13.54
N PHE A 28 -0.53 -13.73 12.23
CA PHE A 28 -1.45 -13.15 11.24
C PHE A 28 -2.76 -13.95 11.18
N ALA A 29 -2.68 -15.27 11.04
CA ALA A 29 -3.86 -16.14 11.00
C ALA A 29 -4.72 -16.03 12.28
N ALA A 30 -4.10 -15.91 13.46
CA ALA A 30 -4.81 -15.70 14.73
C ALA A 30 -5.63 -14.39 14.77
N ARG A 31 -5.35 -13.45 13.88
CA ARG A 31 -6.06 -12.18 13.70
C ARG A 31 -6.96 -12.14 12.46
N GLY A 32 -7.12 -13.30 11.78
CA GLY A 32 -7.88 -13.41 10.54
C GLY A 32 -7.19 -12.74 9.35
N LEU A 33 -5.87 -12.52 9.44
CA LEU A 33 -5.07 -11.96 8.36
C LEU A 33 -4.36 -13.11 7.65
N GLU A 34 -4.87 -13.49 6.49
CA GLU A 34 -4.25 -14.55 5.69
C GLU A 34 -3.28 -13.93 4.68
N ILE A 35 -1.98 -14.04 4.95
CA ILE A 35 -0.95 -13.80 3.94
C ILE A 35 -0.13 -15.08 3.76
N THR A 36 -0.48 -15.85 2.75
CA THR A 36 0.47 -16.79 2.16
C THR A 36 1.38 -15.98 1.26
N ASN A 37 2.64 -15.78 1.64
CA ASN A 37 3.59 -15.06 0.80
C ASN A 37 3.85 -15.83 -0.49
N VAL A 38 3.27 -15.33 -1.58
CA VAL A 38 3.45 -15.91 -2.93
C VAL A 38 4.49 -15.12 -3.72
N GLN A 39 4.53 -13.81 -3.51
CA GLN A 39 5.44 -12.91 -4.23
C GLN A 39 5.94 -11.82 -3.29
N CYS A 40 7.25 -11.55 -3.37
CA CYS A 40 7.88 -10.40 -2.70
C CYS A 40 8.52 -9.50 -3.76
N SER A 41 8.45 -8.19 -3.56
CA SER A 41 9.00 -7.21 -4.49
C SER A 41 9.62 -6.04 -3.74
N ILE A 42 10.58 -5.39 -4.40
CA ILE A 42 11.18 -4.14 -3.95
C ILE A 42 10.89 -3.05 -4.99
N ALA A 43 10.50 -1.87 -4.53
CA ALA A 43 10.46 -0.67 -5.34
C ALA A 43 11.46 0.34 -4.79
N PHE A 44 12.43 0.73 -5.60
CA PHE A 44 13.39 1.79 -5.28
C PHE A 44 13.00 3.08 -6.01
N ASN A 45 13.08 4.21 -5.29
CA ASN A 45 12.65 5.51 -5.78
C ASN A 45 13.77 6.52 -5.53
N HIS A 46 14.27 7.14 -6.59
CA HIS A 46 15.41 8.05 -6.49
C HIS A 46 15.04 9.40 -5.86
N LYS A 47 13.82 9.88 -6.12
CA LYS A 47 13.43 11.25 -5.77
C LYS A 47 12.30 11.27 -4.74
N LYS A 48 12.41 12.20 -3.81
CA LYS A 48 11.35 12.70 -2.95
C LYS A 48 10.16 13.22 -3.78
N GLY A 49 8.93 12.93 -3.34
CA GLY A 49 7.71 13.30 -4.06
C GLY A 49 7.35 12.34 -5.21
N THR A 50 8.09 11.23 -5.41
CA THR A 50 7.69 10.18 -6.35
C THR A 50 6.39 9.54 -5.90
N LEU A 51 5.41 9.46 -6.81
CA LEU A 51 4.13 8.82 -6.54
C LEU A 51 3.97 7.56 -7.39
N ARG A 52 3.49 6.48 -6.76
CA ARG A 52 3.12 5.23 -7.42
C ARG A 52 1.74 4.80 -6.97
N GLY A 53 0.87 4.49 -7.90
CA GLY A 53 -0.49 4.04 -7.62
C GLY A 53 -1.56 4.97 -8.19
N MET A 54 -2.80 4.76 -7.81
CA MET A 54 -3.33 3.74 -6.90
C MET A 54 -3.64 2.46 -7.66
N HIS A 55 -3.22 1.30 -7.15
CA HIS A 55 -3.39 0.02 -7.84
C HIS A 55 -4.04 -1.04 -6.97
N TYR A 56 -4.90 -1.87 -7.57
CA TYR A 56 -5.46 -3.08 -6.97
C TYR A 56 -5.75 -4.12 -8.06
N GLN A 57 -6.00 -5.35 -7.65
CA GLN A 57 -6.46 -6.40 -8.56
C GLN A 57 -7.90 -6.80 -8.21
N VAL A 58 -8.68 -7.11 -9.28
CA VAL A 58 -10.07 -7.58 -9.15
C VAL A 58 -10.14 -9.10 -9.25
N ALA A 59 -11.27 -9.68 -8.83
CA ALA A 59 -11.51 -11.11 -8.90
C ALA A 59 -11.27 -11.66 -10.32
N PRO A 60 -10.71 -12.88 -10.44
CA PRO A 60 -10.32 -13.81 -9.38
C PRO A 60 -8.90 -13.62 -8.80
N ALA A 61 -8.24 -12.53 -9.15
CA ALA A 61 -6.84 -12.25 -8.80
C ALA A 61 -6.69 -11.22 -7.65
N THR A 62 -7.73 -11.04 -6.83
CA THR A 62 -7.65 -10.13 -5.67
C THR A 62 -6.44 -10.45 -4.79
N GLU A 63 -5.74 -9.44 -4.33
CA GLU A 63 -4.53 -9.59 -3.55
C GLU A 63 -4.53 -8.75 -2.28
N ALA A 64 -4.03 -9.32 -1.20
CA ALA A 64 -3.63 -8.59 0.00
C ALA A 64 -2.12 -8.33 -0.03
N LYS A 65 -1.72 -7.20 0.57
CA LYS A 65 -0.32 -6.77 0.61
C LYS A 65 0.11 -6.47 2.04
N LEU A 66 1.36 -6.76 2.36
CA LEU A 66 2.05 -6.21 3.51
C LEU A 66 3.15 -5.29 2.99
N VAL A 67 3.04 -4.00 3.29
CA VAL A 67 3.92 -2.95 2.77
C VAL A 67 4.79 -2.40 3.88
N ARG A 68 6.07 -2.21 3.62
CA ARG A 68 7.05 -1.66 4.56
C ARG A 68 8.05 -0.75 3.84
N CYS A 69 8.39 0.38 4.45
CA CYS A 69 9.51 1.20 4.03
C CYS A 69 10.77 0.72 4.75
N THR A 70 11.79 0.32 4.00
CA THR A 70 13.08 -0.20 4.52
C THR A 70 14.21 0.80 4.42
N GLN A 71 14.04 1.85 3.61
CA GLN A 71 14.96 2.98 3.50
C GLN A 71 14.17 4.25 3.19
N GLY A 72 14.46 5.34 3.89
CA GLY A 72 13.76 6.61 3.76
C GLY A 72 12.36 6.59 4.38
N ALA A 73 11.42 7.29 3.77
CA ALA A 73 10.06 7.46 4.27
C ALA A 73 9.04 7.56 3.14
N ILE A 74 7.82 7.06 3.38
CA ILE A 74 6.67 7.19 2.48
C ILE A 74 5.42 7.61 3.23
N TYR A 75 4.55 8.33 2.54
CA TYR A 75 3.14 8.44 2.87
C TYR A 75 2.39 7.38 2.08
N ASP A 76 1.98 6.31 2.77
CA ASP A 76 1.33 5.14 2.20
C ASP A 76 -0.18 5.28 2.31
N CYS A 77 -0.91 5.19 1.19
CA CYS A 77 -2.33 5.47 1.11
C CYS A 77 -3.10 4.27 0.56
N ILE A 78 -4.22 3.96 1.20
CA ILE A 78 -5.14 2.91 0.77
C ILE A 78 -6.58 3.43 0.68
N VAL A 79 -7.31 2.93 -0.33
CA VAL A 79 -8.73 3.26 -0.56
C VAL A 79 -9.54 1.96 -0.59
N ASP A 80 -10.63 1.90 0.16
CA ASP A 80 -11.53 0.75 0.17
C ASP A 80 -12.36 0.71 -1.12
N MET A 81 -12.14 -0.31 -1.94
CA MET A 81 -12.81 -0.50 -3.23
C MET A 81 -13.89 -1.60 -3.19
N ARG A 82 -14.26 -2.08 -2.01
CA ARG A 82 -15.31 -3.09 -1.82
C ARG A 82 -16.69 -2.44 -1.89
N PRO A 83 -17.53 -2.72 -2.91
CA PRO A 83 -18.80 -1.99 -3.12
C PRO A 83 -19.78 -2.08 -1.94
N ASP A 84 -19.77 -3.23 -1.23
CA ASP A 84 -20.68 -3.49 -0.11
C ASP A 84 -20.11 -3.05 1.26
N SER A 85 -18.93 -2.43 1.26
CA SER A 85 -18.29 -1.95 2.49
C SER A 85 -18.91 -0.64 2.97
N PRO A 86 -19.15 -0.47 4.30
CA PRO A 86 -19.58 0.82 4.85
C PRO A 86 -18.53 1.93 4.69
N THR A 87 -17.28 1.55 4.34
CA THR A 87 -16.17 2.49 4.08
C THR A 87 -15.80 2.55 2.60
N TYR A 88 -16.68 2.12 1.69
CA TYR A 88 -16.46 2.23 0.26
C TYR A 88 -16.02 3.63 -0.16
N LEU A 89 -14.95 3.74 -0.96
CA LEU A 89 -14.27 4.97 -1.39
C LEU A 89 -13.64 5.82 -0.27
N SER A 90 -13.74 5.39 0.98
CA SER A 90 -12.97 6.03 2.06
C SER A 90 -11.50 5.62 1.98
N HIS A 91 -10.62 6.54 2.38
CA HIS A 91 -9.17 6.30 2.37
C HIS A 91 -8.53 6.61 3.72
N ILE A 92 -7.35 6.07 3.94
CA ILE A 92 -6.43 6.46 5.00
C ILE A 92 -5.03 6.58 4.43
N GLY A 93 -4.24 7.47 5.02
CA GLY A 93 -2.81 7.57 4.77
C GLY A 93 -2.02 7.33 6.06
N VAL A 94 -0.91 6.64 5.93
CA VAL A 94 -0.03 6.25 7.04
C VAL A 94 1.41 6.54 6.65
N GLU A 95 2.18 7.13 7.57
CA GLU A 95 3.61 7.30 7.37
C GLU A 95 4.35 6.01 7.77
N LEU A 96 5.05 5.44 6.79
CA LEU A 96 5.94 4.29 6.97
C LEU A 96 7.38 4.76 6.70
N THR A 97 8.26 4.50 7.66
CA THR A 97 9.67 4.92 7.56
C THR A 97 10.61 3.78 7.93
N ALA A 98 11.87 3.89 7.49
CA ALA A 98 12.92 2.98 7.95
C ALA A 98 13.07 3.01 9.48
N ASP A 99 12.85 4.18 10.11
CA ASP A 99 13.03 4.37 11.54
C ASP A 99 11.86 3.85 12.38
N ASN A 100 10.61 4.00 11.89
CA ASN A 100 9.45 3.52 12.65
C ASN A 100 9.20 2.01 12.49
N HIS A 101 9.82 1.38 11.49
CA HIS A 101 9.73 -0.06 11.19
C HIS A 101 8.30 -0.59 10.99
N ARG A 102 7.32 0.30 10.82
CA ARG A 102 5.91 -0.05 10.63
C ARG A 102 5.68 -0.75 9.31
N ALA A 103 4.66 -1.58 9.29
CA ALA A 103 4.07 -2.06 8.04
C ALA A 103 2.59 -1.75 7.99
N LEU A 104 2.06 -1.60 6.77
CA LEU A 104 0.64 -1.53 6.50
C LEU A 104 0.17 -2.85 5.90
N TYR A 105 -0.80 -3.51 6.53
CA TYR A 105 -1.55 -4.59 5.93
C TYR A 105 -2.70 -4.01 5.12
N VAL A 106 -2.64 -4.24 3.83
CA VAL A 106 -3.62 -3.79 2.83
C VAL A 106 -4.48 -4.99 2.43
N PRO A 107 -5.78 -5.02 2.78
CA PRO A 107 -6.66 -6.13 2.43
C PRO A 107 -6.89 -6.25 0.92
N GLU A 108 -7.47 -7.38 0.50
CA GLU A 108 -7.98 -7.55 -0.86
C GLU A 108 -9.02 -6.47 -1.20
N MET A 109 -9.06 -6.07 -2.47
CA MET A 109 -9.95 -5.02 -2.97
C MET A 109 -9.73 -3.64 -2.31
N PHE A 110 -8.49 -3.37 -1.88
CA PHE A 110 -8.06 -2.01 -1.55
C PHE A 110 -7.11 -1.50 -2.62
N ALA A 111 -7.40 -0.33 -3.18
CA ALA A 111 -6.44 0.37 -4.01
C ALA A 111 -5.33 0.93 -3.13
N HIS A 112 -4.08 0.72 -3.53
CA HIS A 112 -2.89 1.09 -2.79
C HIS A 112 -1.97 1.97 -3.63
N GLY A 113 -1.40 2.96 -3.01
CA GLY A 113 -0.38 3.82 -3.59
C GLY A 113 0.39 4.57 -2.51
N TYR A 114 1.52 5.13 -2.87
CA TYR A 114 2.33 5.89 -1.92
C TYR A 114 3.05 7.06 -2.59
N GLN A 115 3.42 8.01 -1.76
CA GLN A 115 4.33 9.11 -2.12
C GLN A 115 5.58 9.05 -1.28
N THR A 116 6.77 9.13 -1.90
CA THR A 116 8.03 9.18 -1.16
C THR A 116 8.18 10.53 -0.46
N LEU A 117 8.63 10.50 0.80
CA LEU A 117 8.90 11.67 1.62
C LEU A 117 10.39 12.02 1.67
N ASP A 118 11.25 11.09 1.22
CA ASP A 118 12.69 11.25 1.13
C ASP A 118 13.23 10.82 -0.24
N ASP A 119 14.44 11.25 -0.57
CA ASP A 119 15.19 10.72 -1.70
C ASP A 119 15.71 9.31 -1.39
N ASN A 120 15.95 8.51 -2.43
CA ASN A 120 16.49 7.15 -2.31
C ASN A 120 15.68 6.25 -1.37
N THR A 121 14.37 6.27 -1.52
CA THR A 121 13.42 5.51 -0.69
C THR A 121 13.19 4.11 -1.24
N GLU A 122 13.27 3.10 -0.37
CA GLU A 122 12.98 1.70 -0.70
C GLU A 122 11.72 1.21 0.00
N VAL A 123 10.84 0.55 -0.77
CA VAL A 123 9.58 -0.03 -0.30
C VAL A 123 9.56 -1.51 -0.64
N VAL A 124 9.29 -2.34 0.37
CA VAL A 124 9.18 -3.79 0.26
C VAL A 124 7.71 -4.21 0.35
N TYR A 125 7.32 -5.12 -0.52
CA TYR A 125 5.99 -5.71 -0.58
C TYR A 125 6.05 -7.21 -0.39
N GLN A 126 5.11 -7.73 0.38
CA GLN A 126 4.78 -9.15 0.45
C GLN A 126 3.32 -9.30 0.01
N MET A 127 3.04 -10.19 -0.94
CA MET A 127 1.72 -10.35 -1.55
C MET A 127 1.27 -11.81 -1.47
N ASN A 128 -0.04 -12.02 -1.22
CA ASN A 128 -0.63 -13.36 -1.16
C ASN A 128 -1.04 -13.92 -2.52
N LYS A 129 -0.90 -13.14 -3.59
CA LYS A 129 -1.16 -13.53 -4.98
C LYS A 129 -0.06 -13.03 -5.90
N SER A 130 0.15 -13.72 -6.99
CA SER A 130 1.00 -13.25 -8.08
C SER A 130 0.29 -12.13 -8.85
N TYR A 131 1.09 -11.22 -9.41
CA TYR A 131 0.58 -10.26 -10.37
C TYR A 131 -0.10 -10.96 -11.54
N ALA A 132 -1.32 -10.58 -11.86
CA ALA A 132 -2.13 -11.15 -12.93
C ALA A 132 -2.48 -10.10 -13.99
N PRO A 133 -1.81 -10.12 -15.16
CA PRO A 133 -2.11 -9.21 -16.25
C PRO A 133 -3.60 -9.26 -16.65
N GLY A 134 -4.21 -8.08 -16.84
CA GLY A 134 -5.62 -7.94 -17.20
C GLY A 134 -6.58 -7.80 -16.01
N TYR A 135 -6.18 -8.20 -14.81
CA TYR A 135 -6.99 -8.03 -13.59
C TYR A 135 -6.61 -6.79 -12.79
N GLU A 136 -5.55 -6.10 -13.17
CA GLU A 136 -5.16 -4.84 -12.55
C GLU A 136 -6.18 -3.73 -12.83
N ARG A 137 -6.45 -2.93 -11.83
CA ARG A 137 -7.24 -1.70 -11.89
C ARG A 137 -6.49 -0.60 -11.16
N GLY A 138 -6.83 0.64 -11.48
CA GLY A 138 -6.26 1.80 -10.82
C GLY A 138 -7.25 2.93 -10.63
N LEU A 139 -6.88 3.82 -9.70
CA LEU A 139 -7.56 5.08 -9.46
C LEU A 139 -6.60 6.22 -9.75
N ARG A 140 -7.12 7.32 -10.26
CA ARG A 140 -6.33 8.53 -10.44
C ARG A 140 -5.94 9.09 -9.07
N TYR A 141 -4.65 9.32 -8.85
CA TYR A 141 -4.10 9.81 -7.57
C TYR A 141 -4.71 11.11 -7.06
N ASN A 142 -5.18 11.96 -7.97
CA ASN A 142 -5.80 13.27 -7.70
C ASN A 142 -7.30 13.29 -8.02
N ASP A 143 -7.96 12.15 -7.91
CA ASP A 143 -9.40 12.05 -8.12
C ASP A 143 -10.14 12.92 -7.10
N PRO A 144 -10.99 13.87 -7.53
CA PRO A 144 -11.70 14.78 -6.62
C PRO A 144 -12.68 14.08 -5.69
N ILE A 145 -13.25 12.93 -6.09
CA ILE A 145 -14.15 12.12 -5.24
C ILE A 145 -13.38 11.54 -4.07
N LEU A 146 -12.16 11.09 -4.29
CA LEU A 146 -11.32 10.52 -3.24
C LEU A 146 -10.77 11.60 -2.30
N GLY A 147 -10.40 12.76 -2.84
CA GLY A 147 -9.89 13.88 -2.05
C GLY A 147 -8.59 13.58 -1.28
N ILE A 148 -7.77 12.64 -1.77
CA ILE A 148 -6.51 12.24 -1.11
C ILE A 148 -5.58 13.46 -0.99
N GLN A 149 -5.14 13.75 0.23
CA GLN A 149 -4.20 14.83 0.50
C GLN A 149 -2.78 14.28 0.54
N TRP A 150 -2.10 14.34 -0.61
CA TRP A 150 -0.68 14.01 -0.69
C TRP A 150 0.17 15.05 0.05
N GLN A 151 1.26 14.60 0.67
CA GLN A 151 2.05 15.43 1.59
C GLN A 151 2.95 16.44 0.86
N LEU A 152 3.31 16.14 -0.39
CA LEU A 152 4.25 16.91 -1.19
C LEU A 152 3.72 17.11 -2.62
N PRO A 153 4.21 18.11 -3.35
CA PRO A 153 4.04 18.15 -4.80
C PRO A 153 4.59 16.88 -5.43
N VAL A 154 3.88 16.33 -6.42
CA VAL A 154 4.33 15.15 -7.16
C VAL A 154 5.53 15.52 -8.03
N SER A 155 6.67 14.88 -7.80
CA SER A 155 7.91 15.10 -8.57
C SER A 155 8.07 14.13 -9.74
N GLU A 156 7.65 12.88 -9.55
CA GLU A 156 7.71 11.81 -10.54
C GLU A 156 6.47 10.92 -10.40
N ILE A 157 5.88 10.54 -11.52
CA ILE A 157 4.76 9.61 -11.60
C ILE A 157 4.77 8.92 -12.96
N SER A 158 4.37 7.66 -13.04
CA SER A 158 4.32 6.94 -14.30
C SER A 158 3.20 7.48 -15.20
N ARG A 159 3.41 7.40 -16.53
CA ARG A 159 2.36 7.74 -17.50
C ARG A 159 1.11 6.90 -17.29
N LYS A 160 1.26 5.62 -16.99
CA LYS A 160 0.15 4.71 -16.68
C LYS A 160 -0.69 5.23 -15.51
N ASP A 161 -0.05 5.69 -14.43
CA ASP A 161 -0.75 6.18 -13.25
C ASP A 161 -1.45 7.53 -13.48
N LEU A 162 -0.92 8.34 -14.38
CA LEU A 162 -1.57 9.57 -14.85
C LEU A 162 -2.79 9.32 -15.75
N GLU A 163 -2.85 8.20 -16.43
CA GLU A 163 -3.89 7.89 -17.42
C GLU A 163 -5.10 7.13 -16.85
N TRP A 164 -5.09 6.74 -15.56
CA TRP A 164 -6.27 6.17 -14.96
C TRP A 164 -7.48 7.10 -15.06
N ALA A 165 -8.66 6.53 -15.36
CA ALA A 165 -9.90 7.30 -15.45
C ALA A 165 -10.31 7.86 -14.08
N LEU A 166 -11.00 9.00 -14.06
CA LEU A 166 -11.66 9.50 -12.87
C LEU A 166 -12.87 8.64 -12.50
N LEU A 167 -13.19 8.54 -11.23
CA LEU A 167 -14.30 7.73 -10.72
C LEU A 167 -15.66 8.16 -11.28
N GLU A 168 -15.91 9.44 -11.46
CA GLU A 168 -17.14 9.93 -12.09
C GLU A 168 -17.40 9.30 -13.48
N THR A 169 -16.32 9.10 -14.25
CA THR A 169 -16.40 8.46 -15.58
C THR A 169 -16.70 6.97 -15.49
N VAL A 170 -16.37 6.33 -14.36
CA VAL A 170 -16.55 4.88 -14.13
C VAL A 170 -17.92 4.58 -13.54
N LEU A 171 -18.45 5.46 -12.66
CA LEU A 171 -19.72 5.25 -11.97
C LEU A 171 -20.96 5.55 -12.85
N ILE A 172 -20.79 6.23 -13.99
CA ILE A 172 -21.87 6.57 -14.93
C ILE A 172 -22.12 5.46 -15.97
N LYS A 173 -21.35 4.39 -15.99
CA LYS A 173 -21.53 3.22 -16.86
C LYS A 173 -22.14 2.05 -16.11
#